data_22d1441d13410db31ccd1b4afb1c3c31
#
_entry.id   22d1441d13410db31ccd1b4afb1c3c31
#
_cell.length_a   1.000
_cell.length_b   1.000
_cell.length_c   1.000
_cell.angle_alpha   90.00
_cell.angle_beta   90.00
_cell.angle_gamma   90.00
#
_symmetry.space_group_name_H-M   'P 1'
#
loop_
_entity.id
_entity.type
_entity.pdbx_description
1 polymer ?
#
loop_
_entity_poly.entity_id
_entity_poly.type
_entity_poly.pdbx_seq_one_letter_code
_entity_poly.pdbx_strand_id
1 'polypeptide(L)'
;MPEEYTSLVTALKTLTQGEEPNTVTLPMVEDEWNTRPDTVSYGIVLLQFEVDALRGDNRKQSTAYSGSVHLFSLKRDGAGWVPMICGTLTEHCESCWSLNHHTYERETGLFHWEWTFQLED
;
A
#
# COMPACT_ATOMS: atom_id res chain seq x y z
N MET A 1 4.30 -5.53 16.26
CA MET A 1 4.22 -5.14 14.84
C MET A 1 5.54 -5.47 14.17
N PRO A 2 5.55 -6.18 13.05
CA PRO A 2 6.82 -6.52 12.41
C PRO A 2 7.54 -5.28 11.88
N GLU A 3 8.86 -5.32 11.99
CA GLU A 3 9.70 -4.20 11.57
C GLU A 3 9.56 -3.93 10.08
N GLU A 4 9.46 -4.98 9.26
CA GLU A 4 9.31 -4.85 7.81
C GLU A 4 8.03 -4.12 7.46
N TYR A 5 6.95 -4.40 8.19
CA TYR A 5 5.68 -3.70 7.98
C TYR A 5 5.80 -2.22 8.36
N THR A 6 6.44 -1.94 9.49
CA THR A 6 6.65 -0.56 9.93
C THR A 6 7.47 0.22 8.90
N SER A 7 8.50 -0.41 8.33
CA SER A 7 9.31 0.21 7.29
C SER A 7 8.51 0.48 6.02
N LEU A 8 7.67 -0.47 5.61
CA LEU A 8 6.81 -0.30 4.44
C LEU A 8 5.83 0.86 4.65
N VAL A 9 5.17 0.89 5.81
CA VAL A 9 4.21 1.96 6.14
C VAL A 9 4.90 3.33 6.12
N THR A 10 6.09 3.42 6.71
CA THR A 10 6.84 4.67 6.71
C THR A 10 7.16 5.12 5.28
N ALA A 11 7.60 4.18 4.43
CA ALA A 11 7.90 4.49 3.04
C ALA A 11 6.65 4.96 2.28
N LEU A 12 5.52 4.31 2.50
CA LEU A 12 4.26 4.70 1.85
C LEU A 12 3.77 6.07 2.33
N LYS A 13 3.95 6.38 3.61
CA LYS A 13 3.52 7.66 4.19
C LYS A 13 4.41 8.83 3.77
N THR A 14 5.56 8.57 3.20
CA THR A 14 6.52 9.61 2.80
C THR A 14 6.66 9.75 1.28
N LEU A 15 5.80 9.12 0.50
CA LEU A 15 5.81 9.28 -0.95
C LEU A 15 5.49 10.73 -1.34
N THR A 16 6.37 11.32 -2.16
CA THR A 16 6.21 12.69 -2.60
C THR A 16 6.45 12.80 -4.10
N GLN A 17 5.83 13.80 -4.70
CA GLN A 17 6.03 14.16 -6.10
C GLN A 17 6.38 15.63 -6.21
N GLY A 18 7.04 15.99 -7.29
CA GLY A 18 7.42 17.36 -7.57
C GLY A 18 8.77 17.71 -6.99
N GLU A 19 9.15 18.96 -7.17
CA GLU A 19 10.40 19.49 -6.69
C GLU A 19 10.17 20.63 -5.73
N GLU A 20 11.10 20.80 -4.78
CA GLU A 20 11.04 21.91 -3.85
C GLU A 20 10.92 23.24 -4.58
N PRO A 21 10.10 24.20 -4.10
CA PRO A 21 9.26 24.12 -2.91
C PRO A 21 7.86 23.51 -3.15
N ASN A 22 7.58 22.98 -4.33
CA ASN A 22 6.23 22.56 -4.73
C ASN A 22 6.02 21.04 -4.66
N THR A 23 6.49 20.42 -3.59
CA THR A 23 6.29 18.98 -3.41
C THR A 23 4.88 18.68 -2.90
N VAL A 24 4.36 17.54 -3.34
CA VAL A 24 3.07 17.02 -2.88
C VAL A 24 3.29 15.66 -2.24
N THR A 25 2.79 15.46 -1.04
CA THR A 25 2.85 14.18 -0.35
C THR A 25 1.52 13.48 -0.49
N LEU A 26 1.56 12.18 -0.80
CA LEU A 26 0.34 11.38 -0.88
C LEU A 26 -0.19 11.14 0.54
N PRO A 27 -1.40 11.62 0.87
CA PRO A 27 -1.99 11.28 2.17
C PRO A 27 -2.19 9.76 2.27
N MET A 28 -1.61 9.16 3.30
CA MET A 28 -1.66 7.72 3.52
C MET A 28 -1.91 7.47 4.98
N VAL A 29 -2.83 6.58 5.30
CA VAL A 29 -3.17 6.25 6.68
C VAL A 29 -3.23 4.74 6.83
N GLU A 30 -3.03 4.26 8.05
CA GLU A 30 -3.25 2.86 8.37
C GLU A 30 -4.73 2.65 8.69
N ASP A 31 -5.27 1.53 8.22
CA ASP A 31 -6.61 1.03 8.45
C ASP A 31 -7.69 1.83 7.72
N GLU A 32 -8.06 2.99 8.18
CA GLU A 32 -9.11 3.76 7.51
C GLU A 32 -9.05 5.24 7.85
N TRP A 33 -9.69 6.04 7.02
CA TRP A 33 -9.82 7.47 7.25
C TRP A 33 -11.09 7.75 8.06
N ASN A 34 -10.97 8.55 9.10
CA ASN A 34 -12.15 9.05 9.82
C ASN A 34 -12.94 10.02 8.95
N THR A 35 -12.21 10.86 8.22
CA THR A 35 -12.79 11.79 7.26
C THR A 35 -11.95 11.72 6.00
N ARG A 36 -12.60 11.49 4.86
CA ARG A 36 -11.91 11.43 3.57
C ARG A 36 -11.14 12.72 3.31
N PRO A 37 -9.85 12.65 2.95
CA PRO A 37 -9.07 13.86 2.65
C PRO A 37 -9.60 14.57 1.41
N ASP A 38 -9.53 15.90 1.44
CA ASP A 38 -9.91 16.72 0.29
C ASP A 38 -8.70 16.91 -0.62
N THR A 39 -8.26 15.82 -1.23
CA THR A 39 -7.10 15.78 -2.13
C THR A 39 -7.45 15.02 -3.39
N VAL A 40 -6.63 15.19 -4.44
CA VAL A 40 -6.81 14.46 -5.69
C VAL A 40 -6.65 12.96 -5.48
N SER A 41 -5.69 12.59 -4.65
CA SER A 41 -5.40 11.18 -4.37
C SER A 41 -5.15 10.99 -2.89
N TYR A 42 -5.45 9.81 -2.38
CA TYR A 42 -5.12 9.40 -1.03
C TYR A 42 -5.06 7.88 -0.96
N GLY A 43 -4.47 7.36 0.11
CA GLY A 43 -4.30 5.92 0.23
C GLY A 43 -4.54 5.38 1.62
N ILE A 44 -4.63 4.07 1.68
CA ILE A 44 -4.80 3.30 2.91
C ILE A 44 -3.86 2.12 2.82
N VAL A 45 -3.17 1.83 3.92
CA VAL A 45 -2.38 0.63 4.06
C VAL A 45 -2.84 -0.11 5.31
N LEU A 46 -2.99 -1.42 5.20
CA LEU A 46 -3.40 -2.20 6.36
C LEU A 46 -2.78 -3.59 6.36
N LEU A 47 -2.51 -4.07 7.56
CA LEU A 47 -2.08 -5.42 7.80
C LEU A 47 -3.34 -6.24 8.12
N GLN A 48 -3.65 -7.20 7.26
CA GLN A 48 -4.92 -7.92 7.38
C GLN A 48 -4.84 -9.13 8.30
N PHE A 49 -3.78 -9.93 8.15
CA PHE A 49 -3.66 -11.10 9.00
C PHE A 49 -2.23 -11.61 9.00
N GLU A 50 -1.94 -12.41 10.01
CA GLU A 50 -0.68 -13.09 10.22
C GLU A 50 -0.86 -14.55 9.81
N VAL A 51 0.11 -15.10 9.08
CA VAL A 51 0.07 -16.47 8.60
C VAL A 51 1.38 -17.15 9.02
N ASP A 52 1.27 -18.33 9.64
CA ASP A 52 2.45 -19.12 9.95
C ASP A 52 3.00 -19.75 8.67
N ALA A 53 4.29 -19.58 8.46
CA ALA A 53 4.98 -20.18 7.33
C ALA A 53 5.62 -21.49 7.78
N LEU A 54 5.34 -22.57 7.05
CA LEU A 54 5.94 -23.88 7.31
C LEU A 54 7.03 -24.16 6.29
N ARG A 55 8.10 -24.81 6.77
CA ARG A 55 9.23 -25.14 5.93
C ARG A 55 9.74 -26.54 6.23
N GLY A 56 10.24 -27.19 5.17
CA GLY A 56 10.88 -28.48 5.28
C GLY A 56 10.01 -29.53 5.95
N ASP A 57 10.32 -29.87 7.18
CA ASP A 57 9.68 -30.94 7.93
C ASP A 57 8.39 -30.51 8.65
N ASN A 58 7.70 -29.52 8.13
CA ASN A 58 6.44 -28.99 8.68
C ASN A 58 6.61 -28.21 9.98
N ARG A 59 7.81 -27.80 10.30
CA ARG A 59 8.01 -26.92 11.45
C ARG A 59 7.90 -25.48 11.03
N LYS A 60 7.25 -24.69 11.89
CA LYS A 60 7.18 -23.25 11.69
C LYS A 60 8.58 -22.67 11.79
N GLN A 61 9.01 -21.97 10.76
CA GLN A 61 10.33 -21.33 10.73
C GLN A 61 10.26 -19.82 10.62
N SER A 62 9.13 -19.29 10.17
CA SER A 62 8.94 -17.86 10.08
C SER A 62 7.46 -17.55 10.16
N THR A 63 7.15 -16.28 10.38
CA THR A 63 5.79 -15.77 10.35
C THR A 63 5.65 -14.86 9.13
N ALA A 64 4.61 -15.09 8.35
CA ALA A 64 4.29 -14.27 7.22
C ALA A 64 3.11 -13.36 7.57
N TYR A 65 3.15 -12.14 7.08
CA TYR A 65 2.12 -11.14 7.30
C TYR A 65 1.54 -10.74 5.97
N SER A 66 0.22 -10.69 5.88
CA SER A 66 -0.49 -10.33 4.65
C SER A 66 -1.22 -9.02 4.85
N GLY A 67 -1.15 -8.17 3.86
CA GLY A 67 -1.82 -6.88 3.95
C GLY A 67 -2.21 -6.34 2.59
N SER A 68 -2.72 -5.13 2.59
CA SER A 68 -3.13 -4.47 1.36
C SER A 68 -2.81 -2.97 1.39
N VAL A 69 -2.66 -2.43 0.19
CA VAL A 69 -2.53 -0.99 -0.04
C VAL A 69 -3.63 -0.59 -1.01
N HIS A 70 -4.32 0.49 -0.70
CA HIS A 70 -5.36 1.04 -1.55
C HIS A 70 -4.98 2.45 -1.96
N LEU A 71 -5.18 2.77 -3.22
CA LEU A 71 -5.04 4.12 -3.74
C LEU A 71 -6.39 4.56 -4.30
N PHE A 72 -6.82 5.72 -3.91
CA PHE A 72 -8.02 6.36 -4.45
C PHE A 72 -7.61 7.67 -5.13
N SER A 73 -8.13 7.92 -6.33
CA SER A 73 -7.76 9.12 -7.06
C SER A 73 -8.90 9.59 -7.94
N LEU A 74 -9.02 10.91 -8.08
CA LEU A 74 -9.92 11.54 -9.05
C LEU A 74 -9.39 11.38 -10.47
N LYS A 75 -8.11 11.03 -10.64
CA LYS A 75 -7.47 10.88 -11.93
C LYS A 75 -7.45 9.42 -12.37
N ARG A 76 -7.75 9.18 -13.63
CA ARG A 76 -7.77 7.84 -14.21
C ARG A 76 -6.41 7.14 -14.10
N ASP A 77 -5.32 7.90 -14.20
CA ASP A 77 -3.95 7.36 -14.13
C ASP A 77 -3.41 7.34 -12.70
N GLY A 78 -4.23 7.70 -11.71
CA GLY A 78 -3.79 7.74 -10.31
C GLY A 78 -2.86 8.89 -9.99
N ALA A 79 -2.78 9.90 -10.88
CA ALA A 79 -1.95 11.09 -10.70
C ALA A 79 -0.46 10.75 -10.50
N GLY A 80 0.01 9.64 -11.13
CA GLY A 80 1.41 9.25 -11.06
C GLY A 80 1.81 8.43 -9.83
N TRP A 81 0.89 8.19 -8.91
CA TRP A 81 1.21 7.47 -7.67
C TRP A 81 1.32 5.95 -7.87
N VAL A 82 0.67 5.40 -8.90
CA VAL A 82 0.64 3.94 -9.13
C VAL A 82 2.04 3.35 -9.26
N PRO A 83 2.91 3.86 -10.17
CA PRO A 83 4.27 3.28 -10.28
C PRO A 83 5.11 3.51 -9.02
N MET A 84 4.87 4.58 -8.28
CA MET A 84 5.59 4.84 -7.04
C MET A 84 5.23 3.81 -5.96
N ILE A 85 3.95 3.48 -5.85
CA ILE A 85 3.50 2.44 -4.92
C ILE A 85 4.06 1.08 -5.33
N CYS A 86 4.02 0.75 -6.62
CA CYS A 86 4.59 -0.50 -7.12
C CYS A 86 6.09 -0.60 -6.79
N GLY A 87 6.83 0.48 -6.98
CA GLY A 87 8.26 0.52 -6.67
C GLY A 87 8.52 0.32 -5.17
N THR A 88 7.73 0.95 -4.32
CA THR A 88 7.84 0.81 -2.87
C THR A 88 7.55 -0.62 -2.43
N LEU A 89 6.51 -1.23 -2.99
CA LEU A 89 6.19 -2.63 -2.70
C LEU A 89 7.32 -3.56 -3.14
N THR A 90 7.89 -3.32 -4.31
CA THR A 90 9.04 -4.11 -4.80
C THR A 90 10.23 -3.98 -3.85
N GLU A 91 10.50 -2.77 -3.37
CA GLU A 91 11.62 -2.53 -2.46
C GLU A 91 11.45 -3.27 -1.12
N HIS A 92 10.23 -3.33 -0.60
CA HIS A 92 9.97 -3.87 0.74
C HIS A 92 9.46 -5.31 0.73
N CYS A 93 8.82 -5.75 -0.33
CA CYS A 93 8.20 -7.08 -0.42
C CYS A 93 8.78 -7.93 -1.54
N GLU A 94 9.78 -7.44 -2.24
CA GLU A 94 10.39 -8.08 -3.40
C GLU A 94 9.33 -8.42 -4.45
N SER A 95 9.10 -9.71 -4.72
CA SER A 95 8.08 -10.13 -5.69
C SER A 95 6.77 -10.55 -5.02
N CYS A 96 6.67 -10.41 -3.70
CA CYS A 96 5.51 -10.90 -2.93
C CYS A 96 4.41 -9.86 -2.85
N TRP A 97 4.02 -9.31 -3.98
CA TRP A 97 2.90 -8.38 -4.08
C TRP A 97 2.23 -8.50 -5.44
N SER A 98 0.97 -8.08 -5.51
CA SER A 98 0.25 -8.03 -6.79
C SER A 98 -0.79 -6.91 -6.76
N LEU A 99 -1.05 -6.37 -7.95
CA LEU A 99 -2.15 -5.43 -8.14
C LEU A 99 -3.39 -6.25 -8.49
N ASN A 100 -4.39 -6.21 -7.64
CA ASN A 100 -5.57 -7.06 -7.78
C ASN A 100 -6.78 -6.35 -8.38
N HIS A 101 -6.90 -5.04 -8.15
CA HIS A 101 -8.03 -4.27 -8.64
C HIS A 101 -7.61 -2.93 -9.16
N HIS A 102 -8.26 -2.51 -10.23
CA HIS A 102 -8.23 -1.15 -10.73
C HIS A 102 -9.61 -0.88 -11.30
N THR A 103 -10.45 -0.19 -10.56
CA THR A 103 -11.84 0.05 -10.93
C THR A 103 -12.21 1.52 -10.74
N TYR A 104 -13.31 1.92 -11.38
CA TYR A 104 -13.92 3.21 -11.13
C TYR A 104 -15.16 3.00 -10.26
N GLU A 105 -15.22 3.70 -9.13
CA GLU A 105 -16.34 3.62 -8.20
C GLU A 105 -17.32 4.75 -8.45
N ARG A 106 -18.47 4.42 -9.00
CA ARG A 106 -19.48 5.42 -9.35
C ARG A 106 -19.99 6.21 -8.15
N GLU A 107 -20.10 5.55 -7.01
CA GLU A 107 -20.65 6.15 -5.80
C GLU A 107 -19.78 7.26 -5.25
N THR A 108 -18.48 7.12 -5.40
CA THR A 108 -17.51 8.09 -4.86
C THR A 108 -16.92 9.00 -5.93
N GLY A 109 -16.99 8.58 -7.20
CA GLY A 109 -16.35 9.29 -8.30
C GLY A 109 -14.84 9.08 -8.32
N LEU A 110 -14.36 8.04 -7.69
CA LEU A 110 -12.93 7.78 -7.55
C LEU A 110 -12.51 6.55 -8.31
N PHE A 111 -11.30 6.59 -8.87
CA PHE A 111 -10.61 5.39 -9.34
C PHE A 111 -9.94 4.75 -8.14
N HIS A 112 -10.01 3.44 -8.04
CA HIS A 112 -9.54 2.68 -6.89
C HIS A 112 -8.60 1.57 -7.36
N TRP A 113 -7.39 1.56 -6.81
CA TRP A 113 -6.40 0.48 -7.01
C TRP A 113 -6.23 -0.25 -5.71
N GLU A 114 -6.11 -1.56 -5.79
CA GLU A 114 -5.83 -2.38 -4.62
C GLU A 114 -4.66 -3.33 -4.91
N TRP A 115 -3.64 -3.26 -4.07
CA TRP A 115 -2.51 -4.18 -4.07
C TRP A 115 -2.59 -5.05 -2.83
N THR A 116 -2.21 -6.31 -2.96
CA THR A 116 -1.97 -7.15 -1.79
C THR A 116 -0.49 -7.46 -1.73
N PHE A 117 0.01 -7.63 -0.52
CA PHE A 117 1.42 -7.91 -0.29
C PHE A 117 1.59 -8.92 0.82
N GLN A 118 2.78 -9.54 0.86
CA GLN A 118 3.15 -10.47 1.90
C GLN A 118 4.56 -10.15 2.37
N LEU A 119 4.74 -10.15 3.67
CA LEU A 119 6.02 -9.93 4.31
C LEU A 119 6.35 -11.12 5.18
N GLU A 120 7.62 -11.52 5.20
CA GLU A 120 8.11 -12.55 6.10
C GLU A 120 9.04 -11.92 7.12
N ASP A 121 8.90 -12.39 8.32
CA ASP A 121 9.74 -11.98 9.43
C ASP A 121 11.04 -12.77 9.45
#